data_e6e822f1aecfb64c27bf71ab90d2ebd2
#
_entry.id   e6e822f1aecfb64c27bf71ab90d2ebd2
#
_cell.length_a   1.000
_cell.length_b   1.000
_cell.length_c   1.000
_cell.angle_alpha   90.00
_cell.angle_beta   90.00
_cell.angle_gamma   90.00
#
_symmetry.space_group_name_H-M   'P 1'
#
loop_
_entity.id
_entity.type
_entity.pdbx_description
1 polymer ?
#
loop_
_entity_poly.entity_id
_entity_poly.type
_entity_poly.pdbx_seq_one_letter_code
_entity_poly.pdbx_strand_id
1 'polypeptide(L)'
;MMAAAAAVTAVSFRGARAAALAAALAGLMVAGLLSACSGPPAPGADYFPLEAGHRWVYDQTSEWENDSVEHEPLVLSTLGEQALPGGDSGGNHRKAWQRRSDGGVDYWLRSDSSGIYRIASKTNLDVEPTPDPAPRYVLKAPLAVGTSWQASTTTYLMRRNADFPPEIRHTHKPVAMQYRIAALDEAVTTRAGEFKHCLRVQGTATLRLFADPVNGLRDMPIDQTEWYCAGVGLVKLQRTEPAKSTFLTGGALTLELIEWQ
;
A
#
# COMPACT_ATOMS: atom_id res chain seq x y z
N MET A 1 75.31 59.29 10.93
CA MET A 1 75.55 59.74 9.52
C MET A 1 74.61 58.91 8.64
N MET A 2 73.79 59.65 7.77
CA MET A 2 73.07 59.22 6.56
C MET A 2 71.95 58.18 6.78
N ALA A 3 70.74 58.53 6.86
CA ALA A 3 69.68 58.93 5.90
C ALA A 3 69.53 58.01 4.66
N ALA A 4 68.47 57.25 4.62
CA ALA A 4 67.88 56.75 3.38
C ALA A 4 66.33 56.63 3.50
N ALA A 5 65.69 57.27 2.57
CA ALA A 5 64.24 57.47 2.52
C ALA A 5 63.46 56.19 2.11
N ALA A 6 62.32 55.99 2.71
CA ALA A 6 61.38 54.98 2.28
C ALA A 6 60.34 55.57 1.31
N ALA A 7 60.23 55.04 0.12
CA ALA A 7 59.19 55.33 -0.86
C ALA A 7 57.94 54.49 -0.56
N VAL A 8 56.83 55.13 -0.27
CA VAL A 8 55.51 54.50 -0.09
C VAL A 8 54.87 54.37 -1.45
N THR A 9 54.72 53.14 -1.94
CA THR A 9 53.90 52.80 -3.12
C THR A 9 52.46 52.52 -2.69
N ALA A 10 51.56 53.42 -3.03
CA ALA A 10 50.12 53.22 -2.83
C ALA A 10 49.60 52.17 -3.88
N VAL A 11 49.27 50.96 -3.41
CA VAL A 11 48.61 49.95 -4.21
C VAL A 11 47.08 50.17 -4.11
N SER A 12 46.54 50.43 -5.27
CA SER A 12 45.08 50.70 -5.48
C SER A 12 44.23 49.48 -5.23
N PHE A 13 43.45 49.43 -4.17
CA PHE A 13 42.50 48.37 -3.78
C PHE A 13 41.16 48.41 -4.54
N ARG A 14 41.08 48.91 -5.74
CA ARG A 14 39.83 48.99 -6.49
C ARG A 14 39.46 47.73 -7.30
N GLY A 15 40.35 46.77 -7.50
CA GLY A 15 40.08 45.56 -8.31
C GLY A 15 39.48 44.38 -7.54
N ALA A 16 39.72 44.25 -6.24
CA ALA A 16 39.34 43.06 -5.45
C ALA A 16 37.85 42.97 -5.12
N ARG A 17 37.13 44.08 -5.03
CA ARG A 17 35.69 44.08 -4.68
C ARG A 17 34.77 43.72 -5.84
N ALA A 18 35.17 43.97 -7.08
CA ALA A 18 34.38 43.61 -8.26
C ALA A 18 34.47 42.11 -8.57
N ALA A 19 35.63 41.49 -8.33
CA ALA A 19 35.83 40.05 -8.55
C ALA A 19 35.07 39.19 -7.50
N ALA A 20 34.98 39.65 -6.23
CA ALA A 20 34.27 38.96 -5.20
C ALA A 20 32.74 38.99 -5.39
N LEU A 21 32.18 40.06 -5.95
CA LEU A 21 30.76 40.16 -6.26
C LEU A 21 30.37 39.30 -7.48
N ALA A 22 31.23 39.16 -8.48
CA ALA A 22 30.98 38.28 -9.61
C ALA A 22 31.01 36.80 -9.24
N ALA A 23 31.90 36.39 -8.32
CA ALA A 23 31.93 35.00 -7.81
C ALA A 23 30.74 34.65 -6.93
N ALA A 24 30.20 35.60 -6.15
CA ALA A 24 29.00 35.37 -5.33
C ALA A 24 27.73 35.26 -6.18
N LEU A 25 27.62 36.01 -7.27
CA LEU A 25 26.49 35.92 -8.20
C LEU A 25 26.53 34.64 -9.05
N ALA A 26 27.69 34.12 -9.43
CA ALA A 26 27.83 32.84 -10.13
C ALA A 26 27.50 31.65 -9.21
N GLY A 27 27.83 31.72 -7.94
CA GLY A 27 27.48 30.72 -6.93
C GLY A 27 25.97 30.60 -6.66
N LEU A 28 25.25 31.72 -6.68
CA LEU A 28 23.79 31.74 -6.49
C LEU A 28 23.02 31.19 -7.69
N MET A 29 23.52 31.32 -8.92
CA MET A 29 22.88 30.79 -10.13
C MET A 29 23.04 29.28 -10.26
N VAL A 30 24.08 28.67 -9.71
CA VAL A 30 24.29 27.21 -9.77
C VAL A 30 23.46 26.48 -8.70
N ALA A 31 23.17 27.13 -7.55
CA ALA A 31 22.32 26.56 -6.51
C ALA A 31 20.82 26.50 -6.90
N GLY A 32 20.37 27.28 -7.87
CA GLY A 32 18.98 27.30 -8.35
C GLY A 32 18.60 26.20 -9.33
N LEU A 33 19.56 25.41 -9.86
CA LEU A 33 19.31 24.41 -10.90
C LEU A 33 19.13 22.97 -10.38
N LEU A 34 19.22 22.76 -9.07
CA LEU A 34 18.98 21.47 -8.43
C LEU A 34 17.58 21.31 -7.81
N SER A 35 16.64 22.18 -8.18
CA SER A 35 15.22 21.87 -7.93
C SER A 35 14.84 20.70 -8.82
N ALA A 36 15.13 19.49 -8.35
CA ALA A 36 14.57 18.28 -8.93
C ALA A 36 13.07 18.50 -9.02
N CYS A 37 12.51 18.48 -10.23
CA CYS A 37 11.10 18.43 -10.48
C CYS A 37 10.55 17.13 -9.87
N SER A 38 10.27 17.11 -8.57
CA SER A 38 9.32 16.17 -8.01
C SER A 38 7.96 16.58 -8.59
N GLY A 39 7.46 15.81 -9.54
CA GLY A 39 6.10 15.97 -10.04
C GLY A 39 5.13 15.95 -8.86
N PRO A 40 3.89 16.45 -9.04
CA PRO A 40 2.89 16.38 -7.99
C PRO A 40 2.74 14.93 -7.52
N PRO A 41 2.60 14.69 -6.20
CA PRO A 41 2.40 13.34 -5.67
C PRO A 41 1.20 12.69 -6.34
N ALA A 42 1.29 11.38 -6.59
CA ALA A 42 0.18 10.64 -7.18
C ALA A 42 -1.04 10.68 -6.26
N PRO A 43 -2.27 10.74 -6.81
CA PRO A 43 -3.49 10.73 -6.01
C PRO A 43 -3.52 9.53 -5.07
N GLY A 44 -3.73 9.79 -3.78
CA GLY A 44 -3.80 8.75 -2.75
C GLY A 44 -2.48 8.39 -2.07
N ALA A 45 -1.36 8.99 -2.46
CA ALA A 45 -0.06 8.73 -1.82
C ALA A 45 -0.13 8.92 -0.29
N ASP A 46 -0.82 9.94 0.19
CA ASP A 46 -1.00 10.18 1.62
C ASP A 46 -1.81 9.08 2.33
N TYR A 47 -2.74 8.41 1.62
CA TYR A 47 -3.56 7.32 2.17
C TYR A 47 -2.92 5.95 2.04
N PHE A 48 -1.80 5.84 1.34
CA PHE A 48 -1.10 4.56 1.17
C PHE A 48 0.40 4.81 0.97
N PRO A 49 1.14 5.12 2.06
CA PRO A 49 2.58 5.41 2.01
C PRO A 49 3.35 4.25 1.37
N LEU A 50 4.23 4.57 0.41
CA LEU A 50 5.03 3.60 -0.33
C LEU A 50 6.53 3.75 -0.08
N GLU A 51 6.96 4.79 0.64
CA GLU A 51 8.36 5.02 0.96
C GLU A 51 8.92 3.87 1.80
N ALA A 52 10.23 3.64 1.65
CA ALA A 52 10.94 2.60 2.42
C ALA A 52 10.96 2.94 3.92
N GLY A 53 10.90 1.91 4.74
CA GLY A 53 11.02 2.03 6.19
C GLY A 53 9.69 2.06 6.93
N HIS A 54 8.57 2.27 6.26
CA HIS A 54 7.27 2.14 6.91
C HIS A 54 6.99 0.69 7.33
N ARG A 55 6.47 0.55 8.53
CA ARG A 55 6.09 -0.72 9.13
C ARG A 55 4.76 -0.58 9.87
N TRP A 56 3.89 -1.54 9.67
CA TRP A 56 2.58 -1.63 10.33
C TRP A 56 2.48 -2.97 11.03
N VAL A 57 1.98 -2.95 12.26
CA VAL A 57 1.63 -4.15 13.02
C VAL A 57 0.13 -4.13 13.27
N TYR A 58 -0.52 -5.20 12.85
CA TYR A 58 -1.94 -5.39 13.04
C TYR A 58 -2.21 -6.56 13.97
N ASP A 59 -3.32 -6.49 14.69
CA ASP A 59 -3.99 -7.65 15.26
C ASP A 59 -5.08 -8.10 14.29
N GLN A 60 -4.96 -9.32 13.82
CA GLN A 60 -5.96 -9.98 13.01
C GLN A 60 -6.80 -10.88 13.91
N THR A 61 -8.08 -10.57 14.03
CA THR A 61 -9.06 -11.40 14.75
C THR A 61 -9.97 -12.07 13.73
N SER A 62 -10.03 -13.40 13.76
CA SER A 62 -10.96 -14.21 12.95
C SER A 62 -11.99 -14.86 13.87
N GLU A 63 -13.26 -14.52 13.67
CA GLU A 63 -14.41 -15.07 14.39
C GLU A 63 -15.15 -16.02 13.45
N TRP A 64 -15.17 -17.32 13.77
CA TRP A 64 -15.74 -18.34 12.91
C TRP A 64 -17.18 -18.67 13.28
N GLU A 65 -17.99 -19.12 12.33
CA GLU A 65 -19.38 -19.52 12.55
C GLU A 65 -19.55 -20.70 13.54
N ASN A 66 -18.48 -21.37 13.91
CA ASN A 66 -18.46 -22.42 14.94
C ASN A 66 -18.04 -21.87 16.32
N ASP A 67 -18.16 -20.57 16.55
CA ASP A 67 -17.81 -19.85 17.78
C ASP A 67 -16.32 -19.90 18.16
N SER A 68 -15.44 -20.40 17.28
CA SER A 68 -14.01 -20.30 17.53
C SER A 68 -13.50 -18.89 17.16
N VAL A 69 -12.55 -18.38 17.95
CA VAL A 69 -11.88 -17.09 17.74
C VAL A 69 -10.38 -17.33 17.66
N GLU A 70 -9.77 -16.79 16.63
CA GLU A 70 -8.33 -16.87 16.40
C GLU A 70 -7.74 -15.46 16.35
N HIS A 71 -6.58 -15.25 16.99
CA HIS A 71 -5.83 -14.01 16.98
C HIS A 71 -4.45 -14.26 16.39
N GLU A 72 -4.10 -13.50 15.37
CA GLU A 72 -2.80 -13.59 14.72
C GLU A 72 -2.22 -12.19 14.48
N PRO A 73 -0.94 -11.95 14.78
CA PRO A 73 -0.29 -10.73 14.37
C PRO A 73 -0.05 -10.75 12.84
N LEU A 74 -0.22 -9.60 12.20
CA LEU A 74 0.22 -9.39 10.82
C LEU A 74 1.15 -8.18 10.78
N VAL A 75 2.36 -8.37 10.29
CA VAL A 75 3.32 -7.29 10.09
C VAL A 75 3.49 -7.03 8.60
N LEU A 76 3.33 -5.77 8.19
CA LEU A 76 3.65 -5.30 6.84
C LEU A 76 4.81 -4.31 6.90
N SER A 77 5.75 -4.42 5.95
CA SER A 77 6.88 -3.49 5.83
C SER A 77 7.06 -3.06 4.38
N THR A 78 7.34 -1.78 4.14
CA THR A 78 7.69 -1.29 2.81
C THR A 78 9.20 -1.28 2.64
N LEU A 79 9.71 -2.02 1.65
CA LEU A 79 11.13 -2.21 1.36
C LEU A 79 11.69 -1.16 0.38
N GLY A 80 10.82 -0.29 -0.15
CA GLY A 80 11.19 0.74 -1.10
C GLY A 80 11.02 0.35 -2.55
N GLU A 81 11.56 1.19 -3.43
CA GLU A 81 11.47 1.01 -4.87
C GLU A 81 12.41 -0.08 -5.36
N GLN A 82 11.88 -1.06 -6.07
CA GLN A 82 12.62 -2.21 -6.59
C GLN A 82 12.34 -2.38 -8.09
N ALA A 83 13.32 -2.94 -8.81
CA ALA A 83 13.06 -3.47 -10.14
C ALA A 83 12.21 -4.74 -10.03
N LEU A 84 11.13 -4.84 -10.82
CA LEU A 84 10.36 -6.07 -10.88
C LEU A 84 11.17 -7.14 -11.64
N PRO A 85 11.49 -8.29 -11.02
CA PRO A 85 12.12 -9.41 -11.73
C PRO A 85 11.24 -9.88 -12.90
N GLY A 86 11.86 -10.20 -14.04
CA GLY A 86 11.13 -10.66 -15.24
C GLY A 86 10.47 -9.54 -16.05
N GLY A 87 10.75 -8.27 -15.77
CA GLY A 87 10.26 -7.13 -16.55
C GLY A 87 10.76 -7.18 -17.99
N ASP A 88 9.90 -6.79 -18.94
CA ASP A 88 10.07 -6.79 -20.39
C ASP A 88 11.48 -6.48 -20.85
N SER A 89 11.97 -7.27 -21.82
CA SER A 89 13.25 -7.12 -22.54
C SER A 89 13.39 -5.76 -23.27
N GLY A 90 12.41 -4.89 -23.19
CA GLY A 90 12.33 -3.57 -23.82
C GLY A 90 12.98 -2.41 -23.05
N GLY A 91 13.76 -2.68 -22.01
CA GLY A 91 14.60 -1.65 -21.35
C GLY A 91 13.87 -0.67 -20.41
N ASN A 92 12.58 -0.77 -20.26
CA ASN A 92 11.83 0.00 -19.29
C ASN A 92 11.66 -0.86 -18.03
N HIS A 93 12.71 -0.95 -17.20
CA HIS A 93 12.62 -1.54 -15.86
C HIS A 93 11.57 -0.77 -15.06
N ARG A 94 10.33 -1.27 -15.12
CA ARG A 94 9.23 -0.61 -14.45
C ARG A 94 9.45 -0.78 -12.96
N LYS A 95 9.91 0.27 -12.33
CA LYS A 95 10.07 0.36 -10.89
C LYS A 95 8.73 0.16 -10.20
N ALA A 96 8.76 -0.54 -9.08
CA ALA A 96 7.61 -0.78 -8.23
C ALA A 96 8.05 -0.74 -6.78
N TRP A 97 7.17 -0.36 -5.88
CA TRP A 97 7.43 -0.42 -4.45
C TRP A 97 7.12 -1.80 -3.93
N GLN A 98 8.07 -2.41 -3.25
CA GLN A 98 7.88 -3.72 -2.63
C GLN A 98 7.37 -3.56 -1.21
N ARG A 99 6.26 -4.23 -0.90
CA ARG A 99 5.73 -4.40 0.44
C ARG A 99 5.77 -5.88 0.80
N ARG A 100 6.27 -6.19 2.00
CA ARG A 100 6.42 -7.56 2.49
C ARG A 100 5.59 -7.78 3.74
N SER A 101 4.91 -8.94 3.83
CA SER A 101 4.33 -9.43 5.07
C SER A 101 5.33 -10.33 5.82
N ASP A 102 5.20 -10.43 7.13
CA ASP A 102 5.94 -11.40 7.96
C ASP A 102 5.62 -12.87 7.62
N GLY A 103 4.43 -13.13 7.06
CA GLY A 103 4.07 -14.43 6.47
C GLY A 103 4.81 -14.77 5.16
N GLY A 104 5.75 -13.92 4.70
CA GLY A 104 6.59 -14.17 3.53
C GLY A 104 5.93 -13.90 2.20
N VAL A 105 4.89 -13.06 2.16
CA VAL A 105 4.26 -12.61 0.91
C VAL A 105 4.82 -11.25 0.53
N ASP A 106 5.32 -11.14 -0.69
CA ASP A 106 5.75 -9.89 -1.32
C ASP A 106 4.70 -9.37 -2.28
N TYR A 107 4.46 -8.06 -2.25
CA TYR A 107 3.57 -7.34 -3.14
C TYR A 107 4.35 -6.24 -3.85
N TRP A 108 4.22 -6.15 -5.18
CA TRP A 108 4.78 -5.06 -5.97
C TRP A 108 3.66 -4.09 -6.34
N LEU A 109 3.83 -2.85 -5.91
CA LEU A 109 2.85 -1.79 -6.00
C LEU A 109 3.33 -0.68 -6.94
N ARG A 110 2.41 -0.01 -7.59
CA ARG A 110 2.64 1.21 -8.36
C ARG A 110 1.66 2.29 -7.96
N SER A 111 2.10 3.52 -8.21
CA SER A 111 1.30 4.71 -8.03
C SER A 111 1.45 5.60 -9.26
N ASP A 112 0.32 6.05 -9.83
CA ASP A 112 0.25 7.01 -10.92
C ASP A 112 -1.05 7.82 -10.84
N SER A 113 -1.36 8.60 -11.90
CA SER A 113 -2.58 9.43 -11.95
C SER A 113 -3.88 8.62 -11.87
N SER A 114 -3.85 7.31 -12.10
CA SER A 114 -5.03 6.43 -12.00
C SER A 114 -5.26 5.88 -10.59
N GLY A 115 -4.26 5.99 -9.70
CA GLY A 115 -4.33 5.55 -8.31
C GLY A 115 -3.15 4.69 -7.88
N ILE A 116 -3.37 3.87 -6.85
CA ILE A 116 -2.40 2.92 -6.30
C ILE A 116 -2.89 1.51 -6.58
N TYR A 117 -2.03 0.68 -7.14
CA TYR A 117 -2.39 -0.67 -7.56
C TYR A 117 -1.23 -1.65 -7.45
N ARG A 118 -1.57 -2.91 -7.20
CA ARG A 118 -0.64 -4.03 -7.26
C ARG A 118 -0.48 -4.51 -8.70
N ILE A 119 0.74 -4.90 -9.06
CA ILE A 119 1.09 -5.43 -10.38
C ILE A 119 1.63 -6.86 -10.34
N ALA A 120 2.10 -7.31 -9.18
CA ALA A 120 2.59 -8.67 -8.98
C ALA A 120 2.58 -9.03 -7.49
N SER A 121 2.63 -10.32 -7.21
CA SER A 121 2.85 -10.85 -5.87
C SER A 121 3.69 -12.12 -5.93
N LYS A 122 4.30 -12.47 -4.79
CA LYS A 122 5.12 -13.67 -4.61
C LYS A 122 4.94 -14.18 -3.19
N THR A 123 4.72 -15.47 -3.04
CA THR A 123 4.79 -16.14 -1.75
C THR A 123 6.19 -16.70 -1.51
N ASN A 124 6.48 -17.17 -0.30
CA ASN A 124 7.73 -17.87 0.02
C ASN A 124 7.89 -19.21 -0.71
N LEU A 125 6.84 -19.73 -1.32
CA LEU A 125 6.87 -20.95 -2.13
C LEU A 125 7.17 -20.70 -3.61
N ASP A 126 7.01 -19.46 -4.07
CA ASP A 126 7.23 -19.08 -5.46
C ASP A 126 8.71 -18.77 -5.71
N VAL A 127 9.25 -19.16 -6.85
CA VAL A 127 10.61 -18.80 -7.28
C VAL A 127 10.64 -17.36 -7.78
N GLU A 128 9.67 -16.99 -8.61
CA GLU A 128 9.56 -15.67 -9.24
C GLU A 128 8.22 -15.01 -8.90
N PRO A 129 8.13 -13.67 -8.94
CA PRO A 129 6.85 -12.97 -8.79
C PRO A 129 5.87 -13.35 -9.89
N THR A 130 4.63 -13.60 -9.52
CA THR A 130 3.52 -13.81 -10.46
C THR A 130 2.88 -12.46 -10.77
N PRO A 131 2.91 -11.99 -12.04
CA PRO A 131 2.23 -10.77 -12.45
C PRO A 131 0.71 -10.88 -12.26
N ASP A 132 0.08 -9.80 -11.82
CA ASP A 132 -1.38 -9.70 -11.88
C ASP A 132 -1.82 -9.52 -13.35
N PRO A 133 -2.89 -10.20 -13.80
CA PRO A 133 -3.35 -10.12 -15.21
C PRO A 133 -3.84 -8.72 -15.60
N ALA A 134 -4.18 -7.89 -14.63
CA ALA A 134 -4.54 -6.49 -14.77
C ALA A 134 -4.16 -5.74 -13.47
N PRO A 135 -3.98 -4.41 -13.50
CA PRO A 135 -3.73 -3.63 -12.31
C PRO A 135 -4.79 -3.89 -11.23
N ARG A 136 -4.35 -4.41 -10.08
CA ARG A 136 -5.24 -4.64 -8.94
C ARG A 136 -5.24 -3.41 -8.05
N TYR A 137 -6.20 -2.51 -8.28
CA TYR A 137 -6.29 -1.28 -7.51
C TYR A 137 -6.52 -1.55 -6.02
N VAL A 138 -5.71 -0.87 -5.21
CA VAL A 138 -5.93 -0.68 -3.77
C VAL A 138 -6.79 0.56 -3.57
N LEU A 139 -6.35 1.68 -4.17
CA LEU A 139 -7.10 2.93 -4.20
C LEU A 139 -7.13 3.45 -5.63
N LYS A 140 -8.32 3.70 -6.17
CA LYS A 140 -8.50 4.22 -7.53
C LYS A 140 -8.80 5.72 -7.50
N ALA A 141 -8.15 6.46 -8.38
CA ALA A 141 -8.45 7.89 -8.57
C ALA A 141 -9.69 8.11 -9.45
N PRO A 142 -10.40 9.27 -9.28
CA PRO A 142 -10.16 10.29 -8.25
C PRO A 142 -10.58 9.79 -6.86
N LEU A 143 -9.93 10.27 -5.79
CA LEU A 143 -10.34 9.95 -4.42
C LEU A 143 -11.59 10.75 -4.05
N ALA A 144 -12.73 10.30 -4.51
CA ALA A 144 -14.03 10.92 -4.31
C ALA A 144 -15.08 9.88 -3.96
N VAL A 145 -16.06 10.26 -3.15
CA VAL A 145 -17.21 9.38 -2.84
C VAL A 145 -17.90 8.95 -4.14
N GLY A 146 -18.10 7.65 -4.29
CA GLY A 146 -18.70 7.05 -5.48
C GLY A 146 -17.68 6.51 -6.49
N THR A 147 -16.40 6.88 -6.43
CA THR A 147 -15.35 6.25 -7.26
C THR A 147 -15.35 4.76 -7.00
N SER A 148 -15.45 3.96 -8.08
CA SER A 148 -15.57 2.51 -7.97
C SER A 148 -14.63 1.79 -8.92
N TRP A 149 -14.29 0.55 -8.56
CA TRP A 149 -13.45 -0.34 -9.36
C TRP A 149 -13.71 -1.79 -9.03
N GLN A 150 -13.26 -2.67 -9.88
CA GLN A 150 -13.25 -4.10 -9.66
C GLN A 150 -11.82 -4.59 -9.45
N ALA A 151 -11.63 -5.49 -8.47
CA ALA A 151 -10.36 -6.19 -8.30
C ALA A 151 -10.61 -7.65 -7.91
N SER A 152 -9.74 -8.54 -8.37
CA SER A 152 -9.79 -9.94 -7.96
C SER A 152 -9.31 -10.10 -6.53
N THR A 153 -10.03 -10.90 -5.75
CA THR A 153 -9.66 -11.34 -4.40
C THR A 153 -9.87 -12.85 -4.28
N THR A 154 -9.62 -13.40 -3.09
CA THR A 154 -9.96 -14.79 -2.74
C THR A 154 -10.77 -14.78 -1.45
N THR A 155 -11.37 -15.91 -1.10
CA THR A 155 -11.95 -16.08 0.24
C THR A 155 -10.82 -16.14 1.27
N TYR A 156 -11.04 -15.53 2.44
CA TYR A 156 -10.09 -15.55 3.56
C TYR A 156 -10.54 -16.50 4.68
N LEU A 157 -11.85 -16.54 4.91
CA LEU A 157 -12.44 -17.28 6.03
C LEU A 157 -13.18 -18.53 5.55
N MET A 158 -13.80 -18.48 4.37
CA MET A 158 -14.64 -19.57 3.90
C MET A 158 -13.79 -20.81 3.60
N ARG A 159 -13.98 -21.86 4.40
CA ARG A 159 -13.30 -23.15 4.31
C ARG A 159 -14.27 -24.31 4.39
N ARG A 160 -13.89 -25.45 3.81
CA ARG A 160 -14.65 -26.70 4.00
C ARG A 160 -14.40 -27.27 5.39
N ASN A 161 -15.41 -27.93 5.93
CA ASN A 161 -15.32 -28.57 7.24
C ASN A 161 -14.28 -29.71 7.25
N ALA A 162 -13.91 -30.16 8.45
CA ALA A 162 -12.86 -31.14 8.67
C ALA A 162 -13.08 -32.51 8.02
N ASP A 163 -14.33 -32.83 7.67
CA ASP A 163 -14.71 -34.10 6.99
C ASP A 163 -14.21 -34.18 5.54
N PHE A 164 -13.77 -33.06 4.96
CA PHE A 164 -13.21 -33.02 3.62
C PHE A 164 -11.69 -33.23 3.64
N PRO A 165 -11.11 -33.87 2.59
CA PRO A 165 -9.68 -34.00 2.46
C PRO A 165 -8.95 -32.66 2.57
N PRO A 166 -7.76 -32.59 3.20
CA PRO A 166 -7.00 -31.34 3.38
C PRO A 166 -6.79 -30.56 2.09
N GLU A 167 -6.58 -31.26 0.97
CA GLU A 167 -6.27 -30.67 -0.33
C GLU A 167 -7.40 -29.79 -0.88
N ILE A 168 -8.63 -30.03 -0.46
CA ILE A 168 -9.81 -29.28 -0.91
C ILE A 168 -10.42 -28.37 0.16
N ARG A 169 -9.95 -28.46 1.41
CA ARG A 169 -10.48 -27.60 2.51
C ARG A 169 -10.19 -26.12 2.29
N HIS A 170 -9.02 -25.84 1.76
CA HIS A 170 -8.49 -24.48 1.59
C HIS A 170 -8.46 -24.06 0.12
N THR A 171 -9.36 -24.54 -0.70
CA THR A 171 -9.45 -24.09 -2.10
C THR A 171 -10.02 -22.69 -2.17
N HIS A 172 -9.15 -21.72 -2.38
CA HIS A 172 -9.53 -20.32 -2.55
C HIS A 172 -9.78 -20.03 -4.03
N LYS A 173 -11.06 -19.88 -4.39
CA LYS A 173 -11.44 -19.47 -5.75
C LYS A 173 -11.27 -17.95 -5.90
N PRO A 174 -10.74 -17.47 -7.04
CA PRO A 174 -10.76 -16.05 -7.35
C PRO A 174 -12.20 -15.53 -7.40
N VAL A 175 -12.43 -14.37 -6.78
CA VAL A 175 -13.71 -13.68 -6.72
C VAL A 175 -13.51 -12.26 -7.22
N ALA A 176 -14.39 -11.81 -8.12
CA ALA A 176 -14.41 -10.43 -8.56
C ALA A 176 -15.16 -9.59 -7.53
N MET A 177 -14.43 -8.77 -6.77
CA MET A 177 -14.99 -7.87 -5.77
C MET A 177 -15.15 -6.47 -6.35
N GLN A 178 -16.32 -5.88 -6.14
CA GLN A 178 -16.63 -4.49 -6.48
C GLN A 178 -16.30 -3.61 -5.29
N TYR A 179 -15.39 -2.66 -5.49
CA TYR A 179 -14.99 -1.69 -4.49
C TYR A 179 -15.56 -0.32 -4.81
N ARG A 180 -15.84 0.47 -3.77
CA ARG A 180 -16.29 1.85 -3.89
C ARG A 180 -15.78 2.68 -2.72
N ILE A 181 -15.33 3.90 -2.97
CA ILE A 181 -15.11 4.89 -1.94
C ILE A 181 -16.49 5.31 -1.40
N ALA A 182 -16.75 4.96 -0.15
CA ALA A 182 -18.06 5.16 0.47
C ALA A 182 -18.13 6.46 1.28
N ALA A 183 -17.01 6.90 1.84
CA ALA A 183 -16.92 8.12 2.60
C ALA A 183 -15.49 8.68 2.58
N LEU A 184 -15.38 9.96 2.88
CA LEU A 184 -14.13 10.69 3.09
C LEU A 184 -14.23 11.37 4.46
N ASP A 185 -13.09 11.68 5.04
CA ASP A 185 -12.98 12.49 6.27
C ASP A 185 -13.63 11.85 7.52
N GLU A 186 -13.60 10.51 7.60
CA GLU A 186 -14.08 9.80 8.78
C GLU A 186 -13.03 9.79 9.90
N ALA A 187 -13.49 9.68 11.15
CA ALA A 187 -12.65 9.38 12.30
C ALA A 187 -12.72 7.88 12.60
N VAL A 188 -11.55 7.27 12.89
CA VAL A 188 -11.43 5.84 13.20
C VAL A 188 -10.57 5.67 14.44
N THR A 189 -11.06 4.89 15.39
CA THR A 189 -10.31 4.51 16.59
C THR A 189 -9.84 3.08 16.46
N THR A 190 -8.56 2.84 16.75
CA THR A 190 -7.93 1.53 16.84
C THR A 190 -7.09 1.47 18.13
N ARG A 191 -6.47 0.32 18.40
CA ARG A 191 -5.52 0.22 19.53
C ARG A 191 -4.25 1.06 19.35
N ALA A 192 -3.90 1.44 18.11
CA ALA A 192 -2.80 2.37 17.84
C ALA A 192 -3.17 3.85 18.14
N GLY A 193 -4.45 4.17 18.32
CA GLY A 193 -4.94 5.51 18.63
C GLY A 193 -6.16 5.95 17.82
N GLU A 194 -6.41 7.24 17.83
CA GLU A 194 -7.48 7.89 17.05
C GLU A 194 -6.90 8.52 15.79
N PHE A 195 -7.49 8.19 14.66
CA PHE A 195 -7.13 8.69 13.34
C PHE A 195 -8.26 9.54 12.79
N LYS A 196 -7.90 10.62 12.11
CA LYS A 196 -8.84 11.54 11.45
C LYS A 196 -8.56 11.59 9.96
N HIS A 197 -9.49 12.15 9.20
CA HIS A 197 -9.37 12.29 7.75
C HIS A 197 -9.15 10.96 7.05
N CYS A 198 -9.88 9.92 7.49
CA CYS A 198 -9.80 8.60 6.90
C CYS A 198 -10.79 8.45 5.75
N LEU A 199 -10.36 7.76 4.72
CA LEU A 199 -11.13 7.37 3.56
C LEU A 199 -11.68 5.96 3.81
N ARG A 200 -13.00 5.76 3.63
CA ARG A 200 -13.62 4.44 3.75
C ARG A 200 -13.91 3.85 2.38
N VAL A 201 -13.40 2.65 2.15
CA VAL A 201 -13.68 1.82 0.99
C VAL A 201 -14.60 0.67 1.40
N GLN A 202 -15.65 0.44 0.62
CA GLN A 202 -16.52 -0.73 0.72
C GLN A 202 -16.27 -1.66 -0.46
N GLY A 203 -16.12 -2.95 -0.18
CA GLY A 203 -16.00 -4.02 -1.16
C GLY A 203 -17.16 -5.00 -1.00
N THR A 204 -17.78 -5.44 -2.10
CA THR A 204 -18.83 -6.46 -2.10
C THR A 204 -18.58 -7.48 -3.21
N ALA A 205 -18.83 -8.74 -2.90
CA ALA A 205 -18.79 -9.82 -3.88
C ALA A 205 -19.82 -10.90 -3.55
N THR A 206 -20.05 -11.78 -4.51
CA THR A 206 -20.87 -12.97 -4.32
C THR A 206 -20.14 -14.16 -4.92
N LEU A 207 -19.96 -15.20 -4.11
CA LEU A 207 -19.35 -16.44 -4.53
C LEU A 207 -20.38 -17.56 -4.57
N ARG A 208 -20.59 -18.15 -5.74
CA ARG A 208 -21.52 -19.27 -5.90
C ARG A 208 -20.81 -20.59 -5.62
N LEU A 209 -21.20 -21.27 -4.55
CA LEU A 209 -20.64 -22.53 -4.10
C LEU A 209 -21.72 -23.58 -3.80
N PHE A 210 -21.34 -24.85 -3.87
CA PHE A 210 -22.16 -25.95 -3.38
C PHE A 210 -22.09 -25.94 -1.84
N ALA A 211 -23.20 -25.57 -1.22
CA ALA A 211 -23.32 -25.42 0.23
C ALA A 211 -23.39 -26.79 0.92
N ASP A 212 -24.37 -27.59 0.52
CA ASP A 212 -24.64 -28.95 1.04
C ASP A 212 -25.68 -29.66 0.15
N PRO A 213 -25.92 -30.99 0.36
CA PRO A 213 -26.90 -31.74 -0.43
C PRO A 213 -28.34 -31.24 -0.33
N VAL A 214 -28.70 -30.56 0.74
CA VAL A 214 -30.07 -30.05 0.96
C VAL A 214 -30.25 -28.71 0.24
N ASN A 215 -29.26 -27.80 0.38
CA ASN A 215 -29.32 -26.45 -0.14
C ASN A 215 -28.77 -26.30 -1.57
N GLY A 216 -27.98 -27.29 -2.03
CA GLY A 216 -27.36 -27.26 -3.35
C GLY A 216 -26.37 -26.09 -3.54
N LEU A 217 -26.41 -25.46 -4.71
CA LEU A 217 -25.63 -24.25 -5.01
C LEU A 217 -26.26 -23.03 -4.36
N ARG A 218 -25.50 -22.29 -3.58
CA ARG A 218 -25.92 -21.03 -2.94
C ARG A 218 -24.97 -19.89 -3.27
N ASP A 219 -25.50 -18.71 -3.25
CA ASP A 219 -24.76 -17.46 -3.35
C ASP A 219 -24.31 -17.05 -1.94
N MET A 220 -22.98 -17.02 -1.74
CA MET A 220 -22.33 -16.64 -0.49
C MET A 220 -21.84 -15.20 -0.62
N PRO A 221 -22.41 -14.25 0.15
CA PRO A 221 -21.96 -12.86 0.11
C PRO A 221 -20.58 -12.72 0.76
N ILE A 222 -19.82 -11.76 0.26
CA ILE A 222 -18.56 -11.29 0.84
C ILE A 222 -18.66 -9.79 0.93
N ASP A 223 -18.59 -9.26 2.15
CA ASP A 223 -18.59 -7.83 2.41
C ASP A 223 -17.27 -7.43 3.07
N GLN A 224 -16.71 -6.30 2.65
CA GLN A 224 -15.45 -5.78 3.17
C GLN A 224 -15.54 -4.27 3.37
N THR A 225 -14.99 -3.78 4.45
CA THR A 225 -14.82 -2.34 4.72
C THR A 225 -13.40 -2.08 5.14
N GLU A 226 -12.77 -1.10 4.51
CA GLU A 226 -11.39 -0.71 4.76
C GLU A 226 -11.35 0.79 5.08
N TRP A 227 -10.50 1.17 6.05
CA TRP A 227 -10.25 2.57 6.39
C TRP A 227 -8.78 2.89 6.20
N TYR A 228 -8.54 3.82 5.28
CA TYR A 228 -7.22 4.36 4.98
C TYR A 228 -7.14 5.79 5.51
N CYS A 229 -6.17 6.06 6.38
CA CYS A 229 -6.02 7.37 7.01
C CYS A 229 -4.78 8.09 6.49
N ALA A 230 -4.90 9.40 6.30
CA ALA A 230 -3.82 10.22 5.75
C ALA A 230 -2.53 10.12 6.58
N GLY A 231 -1.39 9.93 5.92
CA GLY A 231 -0.08 9.78 6.53
C GLY A 231 0.20 8.41 7.17
N VAL A 232 -0.81 7.53 7.26
CA VAL A 232 -0.67 6.23 7.93
C VAL A 232 -0.91 5.05 6.98
N GLY A 233 -1.95 5.13 6.15
CA GLY A 233 -2.40 4.02 5.32
C GLY A 233 -3.58 3.28 5.91
N LEU A 234 -3.67 1.97 5.66
CA LEU A 234 -4.73 1.12 6.20
C LEU A 234 -4.63 1.05 7.74
N VAL A 235 -5.67 1.47 8.44
CA VAL A 235 -5.73 1.41 9.91
C VAL A 235 -6.70 0.34 10.41
N LYS A 236 -7.72 0.01 9.62
CA LYS A 236 -8.71 -1.01 9.95
C LYS A 236 -9.28 -1.65 8.70
N LEU A 237 -9.52 -2.96 8.78
CA LEU A 237 -10.29 -3.71 7.79
C LEU A 237 -11.27 -4.61 8.53
N GLN A 238 -12.49 -4.67 8.03
CA GLN A 238 -13.50 -5.64 8.46
C GLN A 238 -14.00 -6.39 7.25
N ARG A 239 -14.10 -7.71 7.36
CA ARG A 239 -14.57 -8.58 6.28
C ARG A 239 -15.49 -9.66 6.84
N THR A 240 -16.58 -9.93 6.14
CA THR A 240 -17.50 -11.01 6.48
C THR A 240 -17.67 -11.95 5.29
N GLU A 241 -17.63 -13.23 5.56
CA GLU A 241 -17.81 -14.32 4.61
C GLU A 241 -18.71 -15.39 5.23
N PRO A 242 -20.03 -15.10 5.42
CA PRO A 242 -20.93 -16.09 6.03
C PRO A 242 -21.19 -17.25 5.07
N ALA A 243 -21.03 -18.47 5.56
CA ALA A 243 -21.32 -19.69 4.81
C ALA A 243 -22.71 -20.26 5.13
N LYS A 244 -23.10 -20.30 6.41
CA LYS A 244 -24.38 -20.85 6.87
C LYS A 244 -24.69 -22.21 6.25
N SER A 245 -23.74 -23.13 6.31
CA SER A 245 -23.75 -24.42 5.62
C SER A 245 -23.19 -25.50 6.52
N THR A 246 -23.62 -26.75 6.30
CA THR A 246 -23.05 -27.92 7.01
C THR A 246 -21.68 -28.35 6.46
N PHE A 247 -21.36 -27.98 5.21
CA PHE A 247 -20.10 -28.34 4.56
C PHE A 247 -19.04 -27.24 4.56
N LEU A 248 -19.46 -26.00 4.83
CA LEU A 248 -18.59 -24.83 4.81
C LEU A 248 -18.71 -24.08 6.12
N THR A 249 -17.60 -23.59 6.60
CA THR A 249 -17.52 -22.65 7.71
C THR A 249 -17.05 -21.31 7.16
N GLY A 250 -17.78 -20.26 7.47
CA GLY A 250 -17.42 -18.89 7.20
C GLY A 250 -17.15 -18.15 8.51
N GLY A 251 -17.18 -16.81 8.46
CA GLY A 251 -16.93 -16.00 9.64
C GLY A 251 -16.80 -14.52 9.37
N ALA A 252 -16.21 -13.82 10.34
CA ALA A 252 -15.82 -12.43 10.26
C ALA A 252 -14.34 -12.26 10.59
N LEU A 253 -13.66 -11.37 9.88
CA LEU A 253 -12.27 -11.00 10.10
C LEU A 253 -12.19 -9.51 10.38
N THR A 254 -11.51 -9.15 11.45
CA THR A 254 -11.12 -7.77 11.74
C THR A 254 -9.60 -7.67 11.78
N LEU A 255 -9.05 -6.76 10.98
CA LEU A 255 -7.65 -6.35 11.03
C LEU A 255 -7.61 -4.96 11.65
N GLU A 256 -6.91 -4.80 12.77
CA GLU A 256 -6.83 -3.54 13.50
C GLU A 256 -5.39 -3.14 13.73
N LEU A 257 -5.04 -1.91 13.34
CA LEU A 257 -3.69 -1.37 13.56
C LEU A 257 -3.41 -1.21 15.05
N ILE A 258 -2.27 -1.77 15.52
CA ILE A 258 -1.82 -1.67 16.91
C ILE A 258 -0.51 -0.89 17.04
N GLU A 259 0.30 -0.82 15.99
CA GLU A 259 1.57 -0.07 15.95
C GLU A 259 1.91 0.30 14.50
N TRP A 260 2.54 1.47 14.30
CA TRP A 260 3.04 1.89 12.99
C TRP A 260 4.22 2.85 13.11
N GLN A 261 5.10 2.88 12.10
CA GLN A 261 6.23 3.79 12.00
C GLN A 261 6.61 4.07 10.54
#